data_91928c096817e1a6a00d9c5bf36a67e5
#
_entry.id   91928c096817e1a6a00d9c5bf36a67e5
#
_cell.length_a   1.000
_cell.length_b   1.000
_cell.length_c   1.000
_cell.angle_alpha   90.00
_cell.angle_beta   90.00
_cell.angle_gamma   90.00
#
_symmetry.space_group_name_H-M   'P 1'
#
loop_
_entity.id
_entity.type
_entity.pdbx_description
1 polymer ?
#
loop_
_entity_poly.entity_id
_entity_poly.type
_entity_poly.pdbx_seq_one_letter_code
_entity_poly.pdbx_strand_id
1 'polypeptide(L)'
;GIAERFEFDTYTLVYLSNAEGDFELELTINKGREVPYALGDGYGHIAISVDDVEAEHARLTELGLVVGKIINADYRGGLFAKYFFICDPDGYKIEVLERSERFK
;
A
#
# COMPACT_ATOMS: atom_id res chain seq x y z
N GLY A 1 -6.30 -3.11 11.00
CA GLY A 1 -7.76 -3.25 11.12
C GLY A 1 -8.46 -1.90 11.06
N ILE A 2 -9.77 -1.93 11.18
CA ILE A 2 -10.59 -0.72 11.18
C ILE A 2 -10.53 -0.08 12.57
N ALA A 3 -10.04 1.16 12.64
CA ALA A 3 -10.00 1.92 13.88
C ALA A 3 -11.35 2.58 14.16
N GLU A 4 -11.91 3.25 13.14
CA GLU A 4 -13.21 3.90 13.25
C GLU A 4 -13.93 3.98 11.92
N ARG A 5 -15.25 4.14 11.99
CA ARG A 5 -16.10 4.28 10.81
C ARG A 5 -17.14 5.35 11.10
N PHE A 6 -17.30 6.29 10.17
CA PHE A 6 -18.30 7.37 10.28
C PHE A 6 -19.21 7.37 9.06
N GLU A 7 -20.53 7.30 9.32
CA GLU A 7 -21.53 7.31 8.26
C GLU A 7 -22.10 8.72 8.09
N PHE A 8 -22.07 9.24 6.86
CA PHE A 8 -22.69 10.50 6.49
C PHE A 8 -23.71 10.26 5.39
N ASP A 9 -24.48 11.27 5.03
CA ASP A 9 -25.56 11.09 4.05
C ASP A 9 -25.03 10.69 2.67
N THR A 10 -23.93 11.28 2.23
CA THR A 10 -23.41 11.08 0.87
C THR A 10 -22.11 10.30 0.81
N TYR A 11 -21.49 10.03 1.94
CA TYR A 11 -20.23 9.28 1.99
C TYR A 11 -20.03 8.62 3.33
N THR A 12 -19.08 7.68 3.36
CA THR A 12 -18.63 6.99 4.56
C THR A 12 -17.12 7.16 4.67
N LEU A 13 -16.64 7.46 5.87
CA LEU A 13 -15.21 7.48 6.16
C LEU A 13 -14.83 6.22 6.96
N VAL A 14 -13.77 5.57 6.56
CA VAL A 14 -13.22 4.40 7.26
C VAL A 14 -11.75 4.67 7.52
N TYR A 15 -11.35 4.59 8.79
CA TYR A 15 -9.95 4.77 9.19
C TYR A 15 -9.33 3.42 9.48
N LEU A 16 -8.25 3.11 8.80
CA LEU A 16 -7.50 1.88 8.98
C LEU A 16 -6.22 2.17 9.73
N SER A 17 -5.90 1.31 10.68
CA SER A 17 -4.66 1.43 11.45
C SER A 17 -4.11 0.04 11.75
N ASN A 18 -2.86 0.00 12.21
CA ASN A 18 -2.25 -1.22 12.74
C ASN A 18 -1.51 -0.89 14.03
N ALA A 19 -1.05 -1.93 14.74
CA ALA A 19 -0.38 -1.76 16.03
C ALA A 19 1.06 -1.25 15.90
N GLU A 20 1.61 -1.24 14.70
CA GLU A 20 3.02 -0.95 14.47
C GLU A 20 3.30 0.50 14.10
N GLY A 21 2.27 1.24 13.66
CA GLY A 21 2.43 2.61 13.20
C GLY A 21 1.59 3.61 13.95
N ASP A 22 1.96 4.87 13.84
CA ASP A 22 1.26 5.98 14.48
C ASP A 22 0.34 6.73 13.52
N PHE A 23 0.23 6.26 12.28
CA PHE A 23 -0.62 6.91 11.28
C PHE A 23 -1.84 6.06 10.96
N GLU A 24 -2.83 6.70 10.38
CA GLU A 24 -4.03 6.03 9.92
C GLU A 24 -4.24 6.31 8.42
N LEU A 25 -4.85 5.36 7.73
CA LEU A 25 -5.28 5.54 6.37
C LEU A 25 -6.78 5.83 6.36
N GLU A 26 -7.18 6.99 5.85
CA GLU A 26 -8.59 7.31 5.68
C GLU A 26 -9.05 6.86 4.30
N LEU A 27 -10.10 6.07 4.26
CA LEU A 27 -10.79 5.70 3.03
C LEU A 27 -12.12 6.46 2.99
N THR A 28 -12.38 7.11 1.86
CA THR A 28 -13.66 7.78 1.62
C THR A 28 -14.47 6.97 0.64
N ILE A 29 -15.62 6.50 1.06
CA ILE A 29 -16.55 5.74 0.22
C ILE A 29 -17.69 6.68 -0.17
N ASN A 30 -17.71 7.09 -1.42
CA ASN A 30 -18.76 7.96 -1.95
C ASN A 30 -19.97 7.11 -2.33
N LYS A 31 -21.09 7.33 -1.66
CA LYS A 31 -22.31 6.56 -1.87
C LYS A 31 -22.88 6.82 -3.26
N GLY A 32 -23.32 5.75 -3.91
CA GLY A 32 -23.92 5.83 -5.24
C GLY A 32 -22.93 5.87 -6.40
N ARG A 33 -21.65 5.87 -6.12
CA ARG A 33 -20.67 5.81 -7.20
C ARG A 33 -20.46 4.38 -7.66
N GLU A 34 -20.74 4.11 -8.93
CA GLU A 34 -20.68 2.79 -9.52
C GLU A 34 -19.51 2.61 -10.51
N VAL A 35 -18.90 3.71 -10.94
CA VAL A 35 -17.79 3.64 -11.91
C VAL A 35 -16.46 3.89 -11.20
N PRO A 36 -15.37 3.23 -11.64
CA PRO A 36 -14.04 3.46 -11.06
C PRO A 36 -13.59 4.91 -11.23
N TYR A 37 -12.75 5.37 -10.32
CA TYR A 37 -12.11 6.67 -10.45
C TYR A 37 -10.99 6.60 -11.49
N ALA A 38 -10.82 7.69 -12.23
CA ALA A 38 -9.66 7.80 -13.11
C ALA A 38 -8.42 8.06 -12.25
N LEU A 39 -7.37 7.28 -12.46
CA LEU A 39 -6.12 7.45 -11.71
C LEU A 39 -5.35 8.71 -12.14
N GLY A 40 -5.57 9.13 -13.39
CA GLY A 40 -4.84 10.25 -13.96
C GLY A 40 -3.37 9.93 -14.19
N ASP A 41 -2.57 10.95 -14.44
CA ASP A 41 -1.16 10.82 -14.71
C ASP A 41 -0.25 11.46 -13.66
N GLY A 42 -0.84 11.92 -12.55
CA GLY A 42 -0.08 12.56 -11.48
C GLY A 42 0.33 11.64 -10.33
N TYR A 43 -0.39 10.53 -10.15
CA TYR A 43 -0.10 9.60 -9.07
C TYR A 43 1.06 8.67 -9.44
N GLY A 44 2.07 8.58 -8.59
CA GLY A 44 3.12 7.59 -8.73
C GLY A 44 2.80 6.35 -7.89
N HIS A 45 3.19 6.39 -6.62
CA HIS A 45 2.87 5.34 -5.66
C HIS A 45 3.09 5.87 -4.24
N ILE A 46 2.51 5.18 -3.27
CA ILE A 46 2.91 5.32 -1.87
C ILE A 46 3.78 4.11 -1.53
N ALA A 47 4.60 4.25 -0.51
CA ALA A 47 5.48 3.16 -0.08
C ALA A 47 5.24 2.86 1.40
N ILE A 48 5.30 1.57 1.73
CA ILE A 48 5.28 1.10 3.12
C ILE A 48 6.55 0.29 3.36
N SER A 49 7.15 0.43 4.54
CA SER A 49 8.32 -0.36 4.88
C SER A 49 7.94 -1.57 5.73
N VAL A 50 8.60 -2.69 5.45
CA VAL A 50 8.42 -3.95 6.18
C VAL A 50 9.80 -4.49 6.57
N ASP A 51 9.85 -5.35 7.57
CA ASP A 51 11.12 -5.90 8.04
C ASP A 51 11.70 -6.94 7.10
N ASP A 52 10.86 -7.75 6.47
CA ASP A 52 11.26 -8.86 5.61
C ASP A 52 10.40 -8.90 4.37
N VAL A 53 10.94 -8.42 3.26
CA VAL A 53 10.22 -8.34 1.99
C VAL A 53 9.85 -9.71 1.45
N GLU A 54 10.74 -10.71 1.57
CA GLU A 54 10.43 -12.06 1.09
C GLU A 54 9.27 -12.68 1.85
N ALA A 55 9.25 -12.52 3.17
CA ALA A 55 8.16 -13.05 3.99
C ALA A 55 6.84 -12.37 3.65
N GLU A 56 6.86 -11.05 3.47
CA GLU A 56 5.66 -10.29 3.12
C GLU A 56 5.16 -10.66 1.73
N HIS A 57 6.07 -10.82 0.77
CA HIS A 57 5.73 -11.24 -0.59
C HIS A 57 5.03 -12.61 -0.57
N ALA A 58 5.56 -13.56 0.18
CA ALA A 58 4.96 -14.89 0.32
C ALA A 58 3.58 -14.81 0.98
N ARG A 59 3.44 -14.02 2.03
CA ARG A 59 2.17 -13.86 2.75
C ARG A 59 1.07 -13.29 1.84
N LEU A 60 1.40 -12.25 1.09
CA LEU A 60 0.43 -11.62 0.19
C LEU A 60 0.06 -12.53 -0.97
N THR A 61 1.04 -13.30 -1.48
CA THR A 61 0.78 -14.30 -2.51
C THR A 61 -0.20 -15.37 -2.02
N GLU A 62 -0.02 -15.86 -0.79
CA GLU A 62 -0.92 -16.85 -0.20
C GLU A 62 -2.33 -16.30 0.02
N LEU A 63 -2.46 -15.00 0.28
CA LEU A 63 -3.76 -14.35 0.40
C LEU A 63 -4.47 -14.19 -0.94
N GLY A 64 -3.84 -14.58 -2.04
CA GLY A 64 -4.45 -14.52 -3.38
C GLY A 64 -4.27 -13.19 -4.08
N LEU A 65 -3.43 -12.29 -3.55
CA LEU A 65 -3.16 -11.02 -4.20
C LEU A 65 -2.18 -11.22 -5.36
N VAL A 66 -2.34 -10.40 -6.39
CA VAL A 66 -1.36 -10.35 -7.49
C VAL A 66 -0.22 -9.45 -7.04
N VAL A 67 0.95 -10.04 -6.84
CA VAL A 67 2.13 -9.31 -6.39
C VAL A 67 3.18 -9.29 -7.49
N GLY A 68 3.89 -8.16 -7.60
CA GLY A 68 5.03 -8.05 -8.50
C GLY A 68 6.22 -8.86 -7.98
N LYS A 69 7.19 -9.07 -8.83
CA LYS A 69 8.43 -9.75 -8.43
C LYS A 69 9.26 -8.84 -7.52
N ILE A 70 10.04 -9.47 -6.64
CA ILE A 70 10.98 -8.73 -5.79
C ILE A 70 12.10 -8.16 -6.64
N ILE A 71 12.38 -6.89 -6.47
CA ILE A 71 13.42 -6.16 -7.18
C ILE A 71 14.50 -5.76 -6.17
N ASN A 72 15.76 -5.96 -6.55
CA ASN A 72 16.91 -5.46 -5.82
C ASN A 72 17.50 -4.33 -6.66
N ALA A 73 17.27 -3.10 -6.22
CA ALA A 73 17.75 -1.92 -6.92
C ALA A 73 19.11 -1.50 -6.38
N ASP A 74 20.06 -1.33 -7.27
CA ASP A 74 21.43 -0.93 -6.92
C ASP A 74 21.65 0.56 -7.22
N TYR A 75 22.50 1.17 -6.41
CA TYR A 75 22.95 2.53 -6.62
C TYR A 75 24.44 2.62 -6.30
N ARG A 76 25.22 3.03 -7.28
CA ARG A 76 26.68 3.19 -7.16
C ARG A 76 27.38 1.95 -6.58
N GLY A 77 26.99 0.76 -7.06
CA GLY A 77 27.64 -0.48 -6.68
C GLY A 77 27.16 -1.11 -5.38
N GLY A 78 26.15 -0.53 -4.72
CA GLY A 78 25.57 -1.08 -3.51
C GLY A 78 24.07 -1.23 -3.61
N LEU A 79 23.48 -2.06 -2.76
CA LEU A 79 22.04 -2.23 -2.72
C LEU A 79 21.39 -0.93 -2.19
N PHE A 80 20.54 -0.34 -3.00
CA PHE A 80 19.78 0.86 -2.64
C PHE A 80 18.47 0.49 -1.95
N ALA A 81 17.73 -0.42 -2.53
CA ALA A 81 16.40 -0.80 -2.06
C ALA A 81 16.02 -2.19 -2.53
N LYS A 82 15.25 -2.87 -1.70
CA LYS A 82 14.65 -4.17 -2.02
C LYS A 82 13.15 -4.03 -1.84
N TYR A 83 12.39 -4.30 -2.89
CA TYR A 83 10.97 -3.99 -2.89
C TYR A 83 10.19 -4.79 -3.92
N PHE A 84 8.87 -4.75 -3.81
CA PHE A 84 7.94 -5.20 -4.85
C PHE A 84 6.73 -4.28 -4.83
N PHE A 85 5.95 -4.35 -5.91
CA PHE A 85 4.72 -3.56 -6.02
C PHE A 85 3.49 -4.45 -5.93
N ILE A 86 2.44 -3.89 -5.32
CA ILE A 86 1.09 -4.41 -5.39
C ILE A 86 0.19 -3.27 -5.87
N CYS A 87 -1.05 -3.60 -6.21
CA CYS A 87 -2.07 -2.60 -6.50
C CYS A 87 -3.21 -2.76 -5.51
N ASP A 88 -3.83 -1.65 -5.15
CA ASP A 88 -5.07 -1.70 -4.39
C ASP A 88 -6.22 -2.11 -5.32
N PRO A 89 -7.45 -2.34 -4.80
CA PRO A 89 -8.57 -2.74 -5.65
C PRO A 89 -8.90 -1.77 -6.78
N ASP A 90 -8.52 -0.50 -6.65
CA ASP A 90 -8.77 0.52 -7.67
C ASP A 90 -7.61 0.68 -8.66
N GLY A 91 -6.52 -0.08 -8.49
CA GLY A 91 -5.37 -0.04 -9.37
C GLY A 91 -4.24 0.89 -8.95
N TYR A 92 -4.35 1.54 -7.80
CA TYR A 92 -3.27 2.39 -7.29
C TYR A 92 -2.10 1.55 -6.82
N LYS A 93 -0.89 1.93 -7.25
CA LYS A 93 0.33 1.20 -6.90
C LYS A 93 0.77 1.47 -5.48
N ILE A 94 1.21 0.43 -4.80
CA ILE A 94 1.80 0.48 -3.47
C ILE A 94 3.12 -0.25 -3.53
N GLU A 95 4.19 0.42 -3.11
CA GLU A 95 5.52 -0.19 -3.00
C GLU A 95 5.67 -0.80 -1.62
N VAL A 96 6.04 -2.07 -1.55
CA VAL A 96 6.40 -2.75 -0.30
C VAL A 96 7.92 -2.82 -0.26
N LEU A 97 8.52 -2.10 0.67
CA LEU A 97 9.93 -1.79 0.70
C LEU A 97 10.57 -2.36 1.96
N GLU A 98 11.72 -3.02 1.82
CA GLU A 98 12.41 -3.55 2.99
C GLU A 98 13.03 -2.43 3.81
N ARG A 99 12.79 -2.48 5.11
CA ARG A 99 13.33 -1.48 6.04
C ARG A 99 14.84 -1.49 6.03
N SER A 100 15.43 -0.31 6.09
CA SER A 100 16.88 -0.12 6.09
C SER A 100 17.19 1.16 6.85
N GLU A 101 18.46 1.56 6.91
CA GLU A 101 18.83 2.85 7.49
C GLU A 101 18.20 4.00 6.73
N ARG A 102 18.08 3.88 5.40
CA ARG A 102 17.49 4.93 4.56
C ARG A 102 15.96 4.89 4.59
N PHE A 103 15.37 3.69 4.65
CA PHE A 103 13.93 3.50 4.58
C PHE A 103 13.41 2.92 5.89
N LYS A 104 12.86 3.77 6.71
CA LYS A 104 12.33 3.41 8.02
C LYS A 104 10.82 3.50 8.02
#